data_277cc85f287b2acd6468a526f15c5f9a
#
_entry.id   277cc85f287b2acd6468a526f15c5f9a
#
_cell.length_a   1.000
_cell.length_b   1.000
_cell.length_c   1.000
_cell.angle_alpha   90.00
_cell.angle_beta   90.00
_cell.angle_gamma   90.00
#
_symmetry.space_group_name_H-M   'P 1'
#
loop_
_entity.id
_entity.type
_entity.pdbx_description
1 polymer ?
#
loop_
_entity_poly.entity_id
_entity_poly.type
_entity_poly.pdbx_seq_one_letter_code
_entity_poly.pdbx_strand_id
1 'polypeptide(L)'
;MANDTNGLDALVERIISDARSDAEKTLKLAAEQSDEIRRGAEKEAASVRLDGRKLMLKKKRELLDAVFADAYGRFKAMDGDKRRAFLLGLLIREAAGGETVIAAERDRELICSFMDDVNNTLAKASKEPLKLSDEVLEACDGGFMLASEKYDKDCTFSAMLENVRTKYEGEAARLLFENVPYSEE
;
A
#
# COMPACT_ATOMS: atom_id res chain seq x y z
N MET A 1 14.43 -71.10 -58.55
CA MET A 1 13.79 -69.77 -58.67
C MET A 1 12.81 -69.44 -57.48
N ALA A 2 12.49 -70.37 -56.63
CA ALA A 2 11.56 -70.07 -55.48
C ALA A 2 12.28 -69.52 -54.17
N ASN A 3 13.62 -69.60 -54.14
CA ASN A 3 14.37 -69.20 -52.96
C ASN A 3 14.80 -67.70 -52.89
N ASP A 4 14.86 -67.05 -54.06
CA ASP A 4 15.29 -65.65 -54.16
C ASP A 4 14.16 -64.65 -53.88
N THR A 5 12.92 -65.02 -54.13
CA THR A 5 11.74 -64.18 -53.77
C THR A 5 11.51 -64.10 -52.31
N ASN A 6 11.75 -65.14 -51.54
CA ASN A 6 11.58 -65.17 -50.09
C ASN A 6 12.61 -64.27 -49.37
N GLY A 7 13.82 -64.14 -49.93
CA GLY A 7 14.87 -63.26 -49.41
C GLY A 7 14.60 -61.77 -49.66
N LEU A 8 14.04 -61.47 -50.86
CA LEU A 8 13.62 -60.11 -51.21
C LEU A 8 12.44 -59.64 -50.40
N ASP A 9 11.43 -60.46 -50.15
CA ASP A 9 10.25 -60.12 -49.35
C ASP A 9 10.66 -59.87 -47.90
N ALA A 10 11.53 -60.67 -47.31
CA ALA A 10 12.07 -60.45 -45.99
C ALA A 10 12.87 -59.12 -45.84
N LEU A 11 13.61 -58.75 -46.89
CA LEU A 11 14.35 -57.48 -46.93
C LEU A 11 13.40 -56.29 -47.04
N VAL A 12 12.36 -56.39 -47.85
CA VAL A 12 11.32 -55.35 -47.95
C VAL A 12 10.58 -55.16 -46.64
N GLU A 13 10.16 -56.25 -45.99
CA GLU A 13 9.51 -56.19 -44.67
C GLU A 13 10.41 -55.52 -43.62
N ARG A 14 11.70 -55.82 -43.62
CA ARG A 14 12.67 -55.18 -42.69
C ARG A 14 12.83 -53.69 -42.95
N ILE A 15 12.96 -53.30 -44.24
CA ILE A 15 13.06 -51.88 -44.61
C ILE A 15 11.78 -51.11 -44.15
N ILE A 16 10.61 -51.70 -44.38
CA ILE A 16 9.34 -51.08 -43.98
C ILE A 16 9.24 -51.01 -42.46
N SER A 17 9.66 -52.04 -41.74
CA SER A 17 9.67 -52.07 -40.26
C SER A 17 10.61 -51.01 -39.68
N ASP A 18 11.85 -50.94 -40.24
CA ASP A 18 12.83 -49.95 -39.80
C ASP A 18 12.35 -48.50 -40.09
N ALA A 19 11.77 -48.28 -41.28
CA ALA A 19 11.19 -46.98 -41.64
C ALA A 19 10.02 -46.58 -40.74
N ARG A 20 9.15 -47.52 -40.35
CA ARG A 20 8.06 -47.27 -39.42
C ARG A 20 8.59 -46.93 -38.01
N SER A 21 9.60 -47.69 -37.53
CA SER A 21 10.24 -47.40 -36.22
C SER A 21 10.89 -46.02 -36.20
N ASP A 22 11.55 -45.62 -37.25
CA ASP A 22 12.19 -44.30 -37.34
C ASP A 22 11.17 -43.17 -37.49
N ALA A 23 10.08 -43.39 -38.20
CA ALA A 23 8.96 -42.45 -38.26
C ALA A 23 8.31 -42.28 -36.88
N GLU A 24 8.08 -43.36 -36.14
CA GLU A 24 7.52 -43.33 -34.79
C GLU A 24 8.43 -42.57 -33.78
N LYS A 25 9.75 -42.86 -33.84
CA LYS A 25 10.74 -42.11 -33.03
C LYS A 25 10.71 -40.61 -33.36
N THR A 26 10.67 -40.26 -34.62
CA THR A 26 10.63 -38.86 -35.07
C THR A 26 9.38 -38.16 -34.60
N LEU A 27 8.20 -38.81 -34.72
CA LEU A 27 6.94 -38.28 -34.22
C LEU A 27 6.96 -38.09 -32.70
N LYS A 28 7.52 -39.04 -31.95
CA LYS A 28 7.65 -38.93 -30.50
C LYS A 28 8.55 -37.77 -30.07
N LEU A 29 9.71 -37.63 -30.71
CA LEU A 29 10.60 -36.48 -30.45
C LEU A 29 9.93 -35.14 -30.77
N ALA A 30 9.22 -35.06 -31.90
CA ALA A 30 8.49 -33.86 -32.27
C ALA A 30 7.39 -33.51 -31.28
N ALA A 31 6.66 -34.50 -30.74
CA ALA A 31 5.66 -34.31 -29.72
C ALA A 31 6.29 -33.81 -28.39
N GLU A 32 7.40 -34.44 -27.98
CA GLU A 32 8.13 -34.01 -26.77
C GLU A 32 8.64 -32.57 -26.88
N GLN A 33 9.22 -32.21 -28.02
CA GLN A 33 9.67 -30.83 -28.29
C GLN A 33 8.51 -29.83 -28.34
N SER A 34 7.38 -30.19 -28.94
CA SER A 34 6.18 -29.37 -28.97
C SER A 34 5.65 -29.11 -27.57
N ASP A 35 5.59 -30.15 -26.72
CA ASP A 35 5.17 -30.04 -25.35
C ASP A 35 6.12 -29.16 -24.48
N GLU A 36 7.42 -29.27 -24.71
CA GLU A 36 8.42 -28.45 -24.06
C GLU A 36 8.28 -26.97 -24.43
N ILE A 37 8.13 -26.66 -25.72
CA ILE A 37 7.88 -25.31 -26.21
C ILE A 37 6.60 -24.74 -25.59
N ARG A 38 5.51 -25.51 -25.60
CA ARG A 38 4.23 -25.07 -25.01
C ARG A 38 4.35 -24.77 -23.51
N ARG A 39 4.98 -25.66 -22.75
CA ARG A 39 5.22 -25.45 -21.31
C ARG A 39 6.11 -24.23 -21.05
N GLY A 40 7.10 -24.00 -21.89
CA GLY A 40 7.95 -22.80 -21.84
C GLY A 40 7.14 -21.53 -22.04
N ALA A 41 6.33 -21.49 -23.09
CA ALA A 41 5.48 -20.35 -23.40
C ALA A 41 4.42 -20.08 -22.30
N GLU A 42 3.81 -21.14 -21.75
CA GLU A 42 2.86 -21.01 -20.63
C GLU A 42 3.51 -20.41 -19.37
N LYS A 43 4.74 -20.83 -19.04
CA LYS A 43 5.51 -20.27 -17.90
C LYS A 43 5.86 -18.82 -18.14
N GLU A 44 6.31 -18.47 -19.34
CA GLU A 44 6.63 -17.08 -19.68
C GLU A 44 5.39 -16.19 -19.62
N ALA A 45 4.28 -16.63 -20.19
CA ALA A 45 3.00 -15.90 -20.11
C ALA A 45 2.53 -15.72 -18.66
N ALA A 46 2.69 -16.74 -17.82
CA ALA A 46 2.35 -16.64 -16.39
C ALA A 46 3.26 -15.62 -15.65
N SER A 47 4.56 -15.59 -15.98
CA SER A 47 5.51 -14.61 -15.42
C SER A 47 5.14 -13.20 -15.81
N VAL A 48 4.87 -12.96 -17.11
CA VAL A 48 4.46 -11.63 -17.61
C VAL A 48 3.17 -11.15 -16.94
N ARG A 49 2.18 -12.04 -16.77
CA ARG A 49 0.94 -11.69 -16.05
C ARG A 49 1.20 -11.34 -14.60
N LEU A 50 2.07 -12.08 -13.92
CA LEU A 50 2.45 -11.80 -12.53
C LEU A 50 3.14 -10.44 -12.40
N ASP A 51 4.08 -10.14 -13.29
CA ASP A 51 4.80 -8.87 -13.28
C ASP A 51 3.88 -7.69 -13.61
N GLY A 52 2.92 -7.88 -14.52
CA GLY A 52 1.86 -6.91 -14.79
C GLY A 52 1.01 -6.62 -13.55
N ARG A 53 0.60 -7.65 -12.80
CA ARG A 53 -0.14 -7.48 -11.53
C ARG A 53 0.68 -6.74 -10.48
N LYS A 54 1.96 -7.07 -10.33
CA LYS A 54 2.87 -6.38 -9.38
C LYS A 54 3.01 -4.90 -9.74
N LEU A 55 3.19 -4.59 -11.03
CA LEU A 55 3.29 -3.21 -11.52
C LEU A 55 2.00 -2.44 -11.26
N MET A 56 0.85 -3.05 -11.51
CA MET A 56 -0.46 -2.45 -11.24
C MET A 56 -0.62 -2.13 -9.74
N LEU A 57 -0.30 -3.09 -8.86
CA LEU A 57 -0.35 -2.89 -7.41
C LEU A 57 0.59 -1.78 -6.95
N LYS A 58 1.81 -1.74 -7.51
CA LYS A 58 2.76 -0.67 -7.23
C LYS A 58 2.19 0.70 -7.62
N LYS A 59 1.60 0.82 -8.81
CA LYS A 59 0.99 2.07 -9.28
C LYS A 59 -0.21 2.50 -8.43
N LYS A 60 -1.05 1.57 -8.03
CA LYS A 60 -2.17 1.86 -7.11
C LYS A 60 -1.67 2.39 -5.78
N ARG A 61 -0.61 1.80 -5.22
CA ARG A 61 -0.01 2.27 -3.97
C ARG A 61 0.61 3.66 -4.12
N GLU A 62 1.37 3.91 -5.19
CA GLU A 62 1.93 5.23 -5.49
C GLU A 62 0.85 6.32 -5.59
N LEU A 63 -0.30 6.03 -6.20
CA LEU A 63 -1.43 6.96 -6.29
C LEU A 63 -2.06 7.23 -4.92
N LEU A 64 -2.26 6.19 -4.10
CA LEU A 64 -2.75 6.36 -2.72
C LEU A 64 -1.79 7.21 -1.89
N ASP A 65 -0.50 6.92 -1.95
CA ASP A 65 0.54 7.68 -1.25
C ASP A 65 0.53 9.16 -1.69
N ALA A 66 0.34 9.43 -2.98
CA ALA A 66 0.24 10.79 -3.51
C ALA A 66 -1.00 11.55 -2.98
N VAL A 67 -2.16 10.88 -2.86
CA VAL A 67 -3.37 11.48 -2.30
C VAL A 67 -3.19 11.84 -0.83
N PHE A 68 -2.63 10.93 -0.03
CA PHE A 68 -2.36 11.22 1.38
C PHE A 68 -1.27 12.28 1.57
N ALA A 69 -0.25 12.29 0.71
CA ALA A 69 0.78 13.33 0.71
C ALA A 69 0.21 14.72 0.37
N ASP A 70 -0.68 14.82 -0.62
CA ASP A 70 -1.36 16.08 -0.96
C ASP A 70 -2.26 16.56 0.19
N ALA A 71 -3.05 15.65 0.78
CA ALA A 71 -3.88 15.96 1.93
C ALA A 71 -3.04 16.47 3.11
N TYR A 72 -1.90 15.83 3.38
CA TYR A 72 -0.96 16.27 4.40
C TYR A 72 -0.35 17.64 4.09
N GLY A 73 0.05 17.88 2.84
CA GLY A 73 0.56 19.16 2.40
C GLY A 73 -0.43 20.29 2.64
N ARG A 74 -1.70 20.10 2.31
CA ARG A 74 -2.78 21.07 2.56
C ARG A 74 -3.01 21.30 4.04
N PHE A 75 -2.97 20.23 4.83
CA PHE A 75 -3.12 20.30 6.29
C PHE A 75 -1.96 21.08 6.95
N LYS A 76 -0.74 20.77 6.54
CA LYS A 76 0.47 21.47 6.99
C LYS A 76 0.51 22.95 6.57
N ALA A 77 -0.05 23.26 5.40
CA ALA A 77 -0.13 24.61 4.87
C ALA A 77 -1.26 25.45 5.52
N MET A 78 -2.09 24.83 6.37
CA MET A 78 -3.11 25.56 7.10
C MET A 78 -2.48 26.64 8.01
N ASP A 79 -2.99 27.84 7.95
CA ASP A 79 -2.50 29.00 8.67
C ASP A 79 -3.60 29.82 9.33
N GLY A 80 -3.20 30.84 10.09
CA GLY A 80 -4.08 31.83 10.67
C GLY A 80 -5.23 31.25 11.47
N ASP A 81 -6.42 31.80 11.28
CA ASP A 81 -7.62 31.46 12.05
C ASP A 81 -8.05 30.01 11.92
N LYS A 82 -7.82 29.40 10.75
CA LYS A 82 -8.15 27.98 10.50
C LYS A 82 -7.29 27.08 11.37
N ARG A 83 -5.98 27.35 11.43
CA ARG A 83 -5.04 26.59 12.26
C ARG A 83 -5.36 26.75 13.74
N ARG A 84 -5.66 27.99 14.17
CA ARG A 84 -6.10 28.30 15.53
C ARG A 84 -7.34 27.50 15.92
N ALA A 85 -8.40 27.59 15.12
CA ALA A 85 -9.66 26.89 15.37
C ALA A 85 -9.48 25.38 15.43
N PHE A 86 -8.64 24.83 14.53
CA PHE A 86 -8.33 23.40 14.50
C PHE A 86 -7.60 22.94 15.76
N LEU A 87 -6.50 23.60 16.14
CA LEU A 87 -5.69 23.24 17.31
C LEU A 87 -6.48 23.42 18.62
N LEU A 88 -7.26 24.50 18.75
CA LEU A 88 -8.15 24.73 19.88
C LEU A 88 -9.18 23.58 20.01
N GLY A 89 -9.87 23.26 18.93
CA GLY A 89 -10.86 22.17 18.90
C GLY A 89 -10.23 20.81 19.20
N LEU A 90 -9.02 20.56 18.71
CA LEU A 90 -8.27 19.36 18.96
C LEU A 90 -7.90 19.23 20.45
N LEU A 91 -7.35 20.28 21.06
CA LEU A 91 -7.02 20.29 22.49
C LEU A 91 -8.25 20.02 23.36
N ILE A 92 -9.37 20.71 23.13
CA ILE A 92 -10.60 20.51 23.91
C ILE A 92 -11.12 19.07 23.75
N ARG A 93 -11.04 18.51 22.56
CA ARG A 93 -11.54 17.15 22.27
C ARG A 93 -10.68 16.06 22.90
N GLU A 94 -9.37 16.21 22.80
CA GLU A 94 -8.42 15.16 23.16
C GLU A 94 -8.01 15.19 24.64
N ALA A 95 -8.15 16.34 25.32
CA ALA A 95 -7.77 16.51 26.73
C ALA A 95 -8.72 15.78 27.67
N ALA A 96 -8.15 14.97 28.54
CA ALA A 96 -8.88 14.40 29.69
C ALA A 96 -8.93 15.35 30.91
N GLY A 97 -7.93 16.22 31.07
CA GLY A 97 -7.73 17.19 32.13
C GLY A 97 -6.50 16.87 32.97
N GLY A 98 -5.72 17.90 33.32
CA GLY A 98 -4.52 17.79 34.14
C GLY A 98 -3.23 17.43 33.37
N GLU A 99 -3.31 17.23 32.05
CA GLU A 99 -2.14 16.92 31.23
C GLU A 99 -1.26 18.15 31.01
N THR A 100 0.01 17.88 30.66
CA THR A 100 0.97 18.85 30.16
C THR A 100 0.97 18.84 28.64
N VAL A 101 0.78 19.99 28.02
CA VAL A 101 0.83 20.19 26.57
C VAL A 101 2.26 20.47 26.17
N ILE A 102 2.85 19.60 25.34
CA ILE A 102 4.15 19.83 24.70
C ILE A 102 3.86 20.18 23.26
N ALA A 103 4.04 21.43 22.89
CA ALA A 103 3.67 21.94 21.55
C ALA A 103 4.81 21.78 20.56
N ALA A 104 4.47 21.58 19.28
CA ALA A 104 5.43 21.75 18.21
C ALA A 104 5.93 23.20 18.19
N GLU A 105 7.21 23.42 17.92
CA GLU A 105 7.85 24.74 17.92
C GLU A 105 7.02 25.76 17.12
N ARG A 106 6.59 25.39 15.92
CA ARG A 106 5.77 26.21 15.04
C ARG A 106 4.42 26.65 15.65
N ASP A 107 3.83 25.84 16.52
CA ASP A 107 2.48 26.05 17.05
C ASP A 107 2.45 26.56 18.47
N ARG A 108 3.60 26.63 19.13
CA ARG A 108 3.73 26.97 20.55
C ARG A 108 3.11 28.33 20.87
N GLU A 109 3.49 29.37 20.14
CA GLU A 109 2.97 30.73 20.33
C GLU A 109 1.45 30.79 20.15
N LEU A 110 0.98 30.10 19.11
CA LEU A 110 -0.44 30.04 18.79
C LEU A 110 -1.22 29.31 19.90
N ILE A 111 -0.73 28.16 20.35
CA ILE A 111 -1.32 27.37 21.44
C ILE A 111 -1.31 28.21 22.75
N CYS A 112 -0.21 28.86 23.07
CA CYS A 112 -0.11 29.76 24.23
C CYS A 112 -1.20 30.82 24.20
N SER A 113 -1.50 31.42 23.04
CA SER A 113 -2.49 32.49 22.90
C SER A 113 -3.92 32.11 23.24
N PHE A 114 -4.26 30.82 23.28
CA PHE A 114 -5.61 30.34 23.55
C PHE A 114 -5.70 29.30 24.68
N MET A 115 -4.63 29.11 25.46
CA MET A 115 -4.63 28.16 26.59
C MET A 115 -5.69 28.52 27.64
N ASP A 116 -5.92 29.82 27.89
CA ASP A 116 -6.96 30.26 28.82
C ASP A 116 -8.36 29.89 28.33
N ASP A 117 -8.62 30.00 27.02
CA ASP A 117 -9.89 29.61 26.41
C ASP A 117 -10.14 28.10 26.56
N VAL A 118 -9.07 27.28 26.36
CA VAL A 118 -9.11 25.82 26.57
C VAL A 118 -9.43 25.53 28.04
N ASN A 119 -8.66 26.10 28.98
CA ASN A 119 -8.82 25.84 30.39
C ASN A 119 -10.19 26.30 30.94
N ASN A 120 -10.71 27.42 30.44
CA ASN A 120 -12.06 27.88 30.75
C ASN A 120 -13.13 26.88 30.25
N THR A 121 -12.89 26.27 29.08
CA THR A 121 -13.81 25.26 28.52
C THR A 121 -13.75 23.96 29.31
N LEU A 122 -12.55 23.50 29.68
CA LEU A 122 -12.35 22.31 30.50
C LEU A 122 -12.95 22.48 31.91
N ALA A 123 -12.81 23.68 32.52
CA ALA A 123 -13.41 23.97 33.83
C ALA A 123 -14.95 23.87 33.82
N LYS A 124 -15.59 24.31 32.70
CA LYS A 124 -17.06 24.13 32.52
C LYS A 124 -17.46 22.67 32.44
N ALA A 125 -16.55 21.81 31.97
CA ALA A 125 -16.72 20.37 31.91
C ALA A 125 -16.23 19.62 33.18
N SER A 126 -15.90 20.37 34.25
CA SER A 126 -15.35 19.83 35.51
C SER A 126 -14.07 19.02 35.33
N LYS A 127 -13.25 19.40 34.35
CA LYS A 127 -11.93 18.84 34.10
C LYS A 127 -10.83 19.73 34.65
N GLU A 128 -9.70 19.13 35.05
CA GLU A 128 -8.53 19.87 35.52
C GLU A 128 -7.89 20.69 34.38
N PRO A 129 -7.27 21.85 34.70
CA PRO A 129 -6.64 22.68 33.70
C PRO A 129 -5.37 22.02 33.13
N LEU A 130 -5.10 22.27 31.86
CA LEU A 130 -3.86 21.89 31.20
C LEU A 130 -2.75 22.88 31.52
N LYS A 131 -1.50 22.42 31.46
CA LYS A 131 -0.30 23.23 31.55
C LYS A 131 0.46 23.21 30.25
N LEU A 132 0.94 24.34 29.78
CA LEU A 132 1.84 24.38 28.61
C LEU A 132 3.28 24.15 29.10
N SER A 133 3.96 23.19 28.52
CA SER A 133 5.38 22.89 28.78
C SER A 133 6.29 23.98 28.21
N ASP A 134 7.44 24.16 28.82
CA ASP A 134 8.55 24.92 28.25
C ASP A 134 9.31 24.10 27.19
N GLU A 135 9.21 22.81 27.24
CA GLU A 135 9.73 21.91 26.19
C GLU A 135 8.92 22.05 24.91
N VAL A 136 9.59 21.88 23.79
CA VAL A 136 8.99 21.90 22.46
C VAL A 136 9.28 20.59 21.73
N LEU A 137 8.36 20.18 20.87
CA LEU A 137 8.60 19.07 19.94
C LEU A 137 9.43 19.59 18.76
N GLU A 138 10.73 19.32 18.80
CA GLU A 138 11.63 19.54 17.67
C GLU A 138 11.28 18.59 16.51
N ALA A 139 11.67 18.89 15.30
CA ALA A 139 11.44 18.05 14.11
C ALA A 139 9.98 17.63 13.88
N CYS A 140 9.01 18.39 14.40
CA CYS A 140 7.58 18.16 14.23
C CYS A 140 6.94 19.22 13.33
N ASP A 141 6.12 18.77 12.35
CA ASP A 141 5.46 19.66 11.38
C ASP A 141 4.29 20.46 11.95
N GLY A 142 3.91 20.17 13.19
CA GLY A 142 2.86 20.88 13.92
C GLY A 142 2.03 19.97 14.81
N GLY A 143 1.17 20.60 15.61
CA GLY A 143 0.38 19.91 16.62
C GLY A 143 1.03 19.94 18.01
N PHE A 144 0.69 18.97 18.83
CA PHE A 144 1.14 18.89 20.22
C PHE A 144 1.09 17.44 20.71
N MET A 145 1.73 17.18 21.85
CA MET A 145 1.58 15.98 22.65
C MET A 145 0.92 16.33 23.99
N LEU A 146 0.04 15.48 24.47
CA LEU A 146 -0.52 15.55 25.81
C LEU A 146 0.20 14.51 26.67
N ALA A 147 0.96 14.97 27.64
CA ALA A 147 1.71 14.12 28.56
C ALA A 147 1.04 14.08 29.91
N SER A 148 0.88 12.90 30.50
CA SER A 148 0.39 12.70 31.85
C SER A 148 1.22 11.63 32.56
N GLU A 149 1.04 11.46 33.87
CA GLU A 149 1.72 10.39 34.62
C GLU A 149 1.37 8.96 34.12
N LYS A 150 0.26 8.80 33.44
CA LYS A 150 -0.26 7.47 33.04
C LYS A 150 -0.13 7.16 31.56
N TYR A 151 -0.08 8.18 30.72
CA TYR A 151 -0.03 8.01 29.27
C TYR A 151 0.47 9.28 28.59
N ASP A 152 1.03 9.11 27.42
CA ASP A 152 1.30 10.17 26.46
C ASP A 152 0.39 10.00 25.26
N LYS A 153 -0.19 11.09 24.77
CA LYS A 153 -1.07 11.12 23.61
C LYS A 153 -0.48 12.00 22.53
N ASP A 154 -0.09 11.38 21.43
CA ASP A 154 0.46 12.08 20.29
C ASP A 154 -0.67 12.66 19.43
N CYS A 155 -0.76 14.00 19.41
CA CYS A 155 -1.67 14.80 18.61
C CYS A 155 -0.91 15.63 17.56
N THR A 156 0.27 15.17 17.15
CA THR A 156 1.01 15.78 16.05
C THR A 156 0.32 15.55 14.71
N PHE A 157 0.60 16.40 13.76
CA PHE A 157 -0.01 16.29 12.42
C PHE A 157 0.37 14.98 11.72
N SER A 158 1.59 14.50 11.93
CA SER A 158 2.04 13.19 11.40
C SER A 158 1.26 12.02 12.00
N ALA A 159 1.11 11.98 13.32
CA ALA A 159 0.36 10.93 14.01
C ALA A 159 -1.13 10.93 13.60
N MET A 160 -1.73 12.11 13.48
CA MET A 160 -3.12 12.24 13.03
C MET A 160 -3.29 11.74 11.60
N LEU A 161 -2.36 12.05 10.68
CA LEU A 161 -2.42 11.57 9.31
C LEU A 161 -2.31 10.05 9.25
N GLU A 162 -1.39 9.46 10.02
CA GLU A 162 -1.22 8.01 10.08
C GLU A 162 -2.49 7.30 10.56
N ASN A 163 -3.14 7.87 11.58
CA ASN A 163 -4.44 7.38 12.06
C ASN A 163 -5.54 7.50 10.99
N VAL A 164 -5.59 8.63 10.27
CA VAL A 164 -6.53 8.84 9.17
C VAL A 164 -6.24 7.87 8.04
N ARG A 165 -4.98 7.68 7.69
CA ARG A 165 -4.55 6.73 6.66
C ARG A 165 -4.99 5.32 7.02
N THR A 166 -4.63 4.85 8.21
CA THR A 166 -5.02 3.51 8.69
C THR A 166 -6.52 3.28 8.63
N LYS A 167 -7.31 4.30 8.97
CA LYS A 167 -8.76 4.19 9.01
C LYS A 167 -9.41 4.25 7.63
N TYR A 168 -8.91 5.08 6.73
CA TYR A 168 -9.58 5.44 5.48
C TYR A 168 -8.86 4.97 4.22
N GLU A 169 -7.69 4.30 4.32
CA GLU A 169 -6.94 3.83 3.14
C GLU A 169 -7.78 2.90 2.25
N GLY A 170 -8.55 1.99 2.88
CA GLY A 170 -9.43 1.09 2.14
C GLY A 170 -10.57 1.81 1.41
N GLU A 171 -11.17 2.83 2.03
CA GLU A 171 -12.21 3.63 1.41
C GLU A 171 -11.67 4.51 0.28
N ALA A 172 -10.51 5.13 0.49
CA ALA A 172 -9.81 5.91 -0.53
C ALA A 172 -9.43 5.03 -1.74
N ALA A 173 -8.92 3.82 -1.48
CA ALA A 173 -8.61 2.87 -2.54
C ALA A 173 -9.85 2.47 -3.33
N ARG A 174 -10.98 2.25 -2.66
CA ARG A 174 -12.26 1.95 -3.29
C ARG A 174 -12.70 3.09 -4.20
N LEU A 175 -12.73 4.32 -3.71
CA LEU A 175 -13.12 5.50 -4.48
C LEU A 175 -12.23 5.74 -5.71
N LEU A 176 -10.92 5.49 -5.58
CA LEU A 176 -9.97 5.71 -6.66
C LEU A 176 -10.03 4.61 -7.75
N PHE A 177 -10.35 3.36 -7.37
CA PHE A 177 -10.12 2.22 -8.26
C PHE A 177 -11.37 1.38 -8.55
N GLU A 178 -12.51 1.59 -7.88
CA GLU A 178 -13.72 0.77 -8.06
C GLU A 178 -14.37 0.97 -9.43
N ASN A 179 -14.17 2.14 -10.05
CA ASN A 179 -14.73 2.47 -11.35
C ASN A 179 -13.71 2.35 -12.51
N VAL A 180 -12.54 1.76 -12.27
CA VAL A 180 -11.58 1.48 -13.33
C VAL A 180 -11.94 0.12 -13.92
N PRO A 181 -12.50 0.04 -15.15
CA PRO A 181 -12.81 -1.23 -15.76
C PRO A 181 -11.50 -2.01 -15.92
N TYR A 182 -11.41 -3.15 -15.25
CA TYR A 182 -10.40 -4.14 -15.60
C TYR A 182 -10.79 -4.70 -16.96
N SER A 183 -10.08 -4.33 -18.01
CA SER A 183 -10.07 -5.11 -19.24
C SER A 183 -9.33 -6.42 -18.95
N GLU A 184 -10.08 -7.44 -18.54
CA GLU A 184 -9.63 -8.83 -18.60
C GLU A 184 -9.71 -9.22 -20.08
N GLU A 185 -8.65 -8.97 -20.87
CA GLU A 185 -8.38 -9.64 -22.13
C GLU A 185 -7.13 -10.53 -22.00
#